data_607eac95c3694d1dbdf9f2acc4189eba
#
_entry.id   607eac95c3694d1dbdf9f2acc4189eba
#
_cell.length_a   1.000
_cell.length_b   1.000
_cell.length_c   1.000
_cell.angle_alpha   90.00
_cell.angle_beta   90.00
_cell.angle_gamma   90.00
#
_symmetry.space_group_name_H-M   'P 1'
#
loop_
_entity.id
_entity.type
_entity.pdbx_description
1 polymer ?
#
loop_
_entity_poly.entity_id
_entity_poly.type
_entity_poly.pdbx_seq_one_letter_code
_entity_poly.pdbx_strand_id
1 'polypeptide(L)'
;MSVHSMRVDQLHAELYEKMEEEQRVFVEKLKEKTPNEILKSAYEYIIREDFLAEMSCSTLPERQVRAMLESQTPIADLYRKWIETEDPHMQDIGDTISRHSDEEADRLGIKDKRRDRNAG
;
A
#
# COMPACT_ATOMS: atom_id res chain seq x y z
N MET A 1 -18.90 -28.54 -6.52
CA MET A 1 -17.89 -27.65 -7.13
C MET A 1 -17.45 -28.19 -8.47
N SER A 2 -17.30 -27.33 -9.46
CA SER A 2 -16.79 -27.77 -10.76
C SER A 2 -15.26 -27.94 -10.69
N VAL A 3 -14.72 -28.76 -11.61
CA VAL A 3 -13.27 -28.94 -11.73
C VAL A 3 -12.57 -27.60 -11.99
N HIS A 4 -13.23 -26.72 -12.75
CA HIS A 4 -12.71 -25.37 -13.04
C HIS A 4 -12.54 -24.55 -11.76
N SER A 5 -13.51 -24.56 -10.86
CA SER A 5 -13.42 -23.82 -9.59
C SER A 5 -12.27 -24.34 -8.71
N MET A 6 -12.10 -25.65 -8.64
CA MET A 6 -11.00 -26.25 -7.88
C MET A 6 -9.65 -25.83 -8.44
N ARG A 7 -9.54 -25.78 -9.77
CA ARG A 7 -8.31 -25.39 -10.44
C ARG A 7 -7.96 -23.93 -10.16
N VAL A 8 -8.96 -23.03 -10.20
CA VAL A 8 -8.75 -21.60 -9.91
C VAL A 8 -8.31 -21.42 -8.47
N ASP A 9 -8.95 -22.15 -7.53
CA ASP A 9 -8.57 -22.09 -6.13
C ASP A 9 -7.13 -22.58 -5.91
N GLN A 10 -6.71 -23.64 -6.60
CA GLN A 10 -5.35 -24.14 -6.52
C GLN A 10 -4.34 -23.13 -7.06
N LEU A 11 -4.65 -22.51 -8.19
CA LEU A 11 -3.78 -21.50 -8.79
C LEU A 11 -3.65 -20.27 -7.88
N HIS A 12 -4.76 -19.88 -7.27
CA HIS A 12 -4.74 -18.77 -6.33
C HIS A 12 -3.87 -19.11 -5.10
N ALA A 13 -3.99 -20.32 -4.58
CA ALA A 13 -3.18 -20.77 -3.46
C ALA A 13 -1.70 -20.78 -3.81
N GLU A 14 -1.34 -21.23 -5.02
CA GLU A 14 0.04 -21.21 -5.50
C GLU A 14 0.59 -19.78 -5.56
N LEU A 15 -0.22 -18.86 -6.08
CA LEU A 15 0.18 -17.45 -6.15
C LEU A 15 0.38 -16.88 -4.76
N TYR A 16 -0.55 -17.15 -3.85
CA TYR A 16 -0.45 -16.65 -2.49
C TYR A 16 0.80 -17.18 -1.79
N GLU A 17 1.10 -18.46 -1.93
CA GLU A 17 2.31 -19.06 -1.36
C GLU A 17 3.57 -18.42 -1.93
N LYS A 18 3.58 -18.16 -3.23
CA LYS A 18 4.70 -17.50 -3.88
C LYS A 18 4.91 -16.09 -3.34
N MET A 19 3.82 -15.36 -3.15
CA MET A 19 3.87 -14.00 -2.60
C MET A 19 4.32 -14.02 -1.13
N GLU A 20 3.83 -14.99 -0.34
CA GLU A 20 4.27 -15.13 1.05
C GLU A 20 5.77 -15.38 1.12
N GLU A 21 6.29 -16.26 0.27
CA GLU A 21 7.72 -16.57 0.25
C GLU A 21 8.54 -15.37 -0.19
N GLU A 22 8.07 -14.64 -1.21
CA GLU A 22 8.71 -13.40 -1.64
C GLU A 22 8.79 -12.41 -0.49
N GLN A 23 7.70 -12.23 0.24
CA GLN A 23 7.65 -11.31 1.36
C GLN A 23 8.54 -11.78 2.51
N ARG A 24 8.58 -13.09 2.77
CA ARG A 24 9.45 -13.65 3.80
C ARG A 24 10.91 -13.31 3.52
N VAL A 25 11.35 -13.48 2.27
CA VAL A 25 12.71 -13.15 1.87
C VAL A 25 12.98 -11.65 2.03
N PHE A 26 12.03 -10.82 1.65
CA PHE A 26 12.14 -9.37 1.81
C PHE A 26 12.33 -9.01 3.29
N VAL A 27 11.52 -9.57 4.18
CA VAL A 27 11.62 -9.30 5.62
C VAL A 27 12.95 -9.77 6.19
N GLU A 28 13.41 -10.96 5.79
CA GLU A 28 14.71 -11.47 6.26
C GLU A 28 15.86 -10.55 5.86
N LYS A 29 15.86 -10.07 4.63
CA LYS A 29 16.87 -9.12 4.17
C LYS A 29 16.76 -7.79 4.90
N LEU A 30 15.53 -7.35 5.18
CA LEU A 30 15.30 -6.10 5.89
C LEU A 30 15.87 -6.15 7.31
N LYS A 31 15.72 -7.28 7.99
CA LYS A 31 16.26 -7.47 9.35
C LYS A 31 17.77 -7.35 9.42
N GLU A 32 18.46 -7.58 8.32
CA GLU A 32 19.93 -7.49 8.25
C GLU A 32 20.43 -6.06 8.03
N LYS A 33 19.52 -5.14 7.75
CA LYS A 33 19.88 -3.75 7.46
C LYS A 33 20.02 -2.92 8.73
N THR A 34 20.62 -1.74 8.58
CA THR A 34 20.76 -0.81 9.70
C THR A 34 19.38 -0.27 10.10
N PRO A 35 19.22 0.20 11.35
CA PRO A 35 17.95 0.79 11.76
C PRO A 35 17.46 1.90 10.85
N ASN A 36 18.35 2.76 10.36
CA ASN A 36 17.96 3.84 9.44
C ASN A 36 17.43 3.30 8.12
N GLU A 37 18.06 2.25 7.58
CA GLU A 37 17.61 1.62 6.34
C GLU A 37 16.26 0.94 6.54
N ILE A 38 16.05 0.31 7.70
CA ILE A 38 14.77 -0.31 8.05
C ILE A 38 13.67 0.74 8.07
N LEU A 39 13.94 1.90 8.69
CA LEU A 39 12.96 2.99 8.73
C LEU A 39 12.61 3.49 7.34
N LYS A 40 13.58 3.60 6.45
CA LYS A 40 13.35 4.02 5.06
C LYS A 40 12.50 3.02 4.29
N SER A 41 12.59 1.74 4.64
CA SER A 41 11.86 0.66 3.97
C SER A 41 10.53 0.34 4.64
N ALA A 42 10.17 1.03 5.73
CA ALA A 42 8.97 0.73 6.51
C ALA A 42 7.69 0.88 5.68
N TYR A 43 7.62 1.91 4.85
CA TYR A 43 6.44 2.13 4.00
C TYR A 43 6.26 0.99 3.01
N GLU A 44 7.33 0.58 2.35
CA GLU A 44 7.29 -0.55 1.42
C GLU A 44 6.85 -1.83 2.15
N TYR A 45 7.37 -2.08 3.33
CA TYR A 45 6.99 -3.23 4.14
C TYR A 45 5.49 -3.25 4.41
N ILE A 46 4.94 -2.12 4.84
CA ILE A 46 3.51 -2.02 5.17
C ILE A 46 2.64 -2.27 3.94
N ILE A 47 2.96 -1.62 2.82
CA ILE A 47 2.18 -1.77 1.59
C ILE A 47 2.24 -3.21 1.07
N ARG A 48 3.42 -3.84 1.14
CA ARG A 48 3.57 -5.24 0.72
C ARG A 48 2.74 -6.17 1.60
N GLU A 49 2.71 -5.93 2.92
CA GLU A 49 1.85 -6.70 3.83
C GLU A 49 0.37 -6.49 3.50
N ASP A 50 -0.02 -5.27 3.15
CA ASP A 50 -1.40 -4.97 2.76
C ASP A 50 -1.81 -5.70 1.48
N PHE A 51 -0.90 -5.83 0.51
CA PHE A 51 -1.18 -6.63 -0.69
C PHE A 51 -1.40 -8.10 -0.33
N LEU A 52 -0.59 -8.65 0.57
CA LEU A 52 -0.79 -10.03 1.03
C LEU A 52 -2.13 -10.20 1.73
N ALA A 53 -2.49 -9.27 2.60
CA ALA A 53 -3.76 -9.31 3.31
C ALA A 53 -4.94 -9.30 2.34
N GLU A 54 -4.87 -8.44 1.33
CA GLU A 54 -5.93 -8.37 0.31
C GLU A 54 -6.01 -9.66 -0.48
N MET A 55 -4.87 -10.23 -0.85
CA MET A 55 -4.83 -11.50 -1.60
C MET A 55 -5.40 -12.67 -0.80
N SER A 56 -5.30 -12.61 0.54
CA SER A 56 -5.87 -13.66 1.38
C SER A 56 -7.40 -13.62 1.42
N CYS A 57 -7.99 -12.46 1.12
CA CYS A 57 -9.44 -12.22 1.20
C CYS A 57 -10.12 -12.18 -0.16
N SER A 58 -9.36 -11.95 -1.23
CA SER A 58 -9.89 -11.75 -2.58
C SER A 58 -9.62 -12.95 -3.46
N THR A 59 -10.47 -13.15 -4.45
CA THR A 59 -10.27 -14.17 -5.48
C THR A 59 -10.16 -13.46 -6.83
N LEU A 60 -9.04 -13.66 -7.51
CA LEU A 60 -8.83 -13.10 -8.85
C LEU A 60 -9.29 -14.08 -9.91
N PRO A 61 -9.73 -13.60 -11.08
CA PRO A 61 -10.00 -14.47 -12.23
C PRO A 61 -8.75 -15.28 -12.63
N GLU A 62 -8.95 -16.46 -13.17
CA GLU A 62 -7.85 -17.36 -13.55
C GLU A 62 -6.81 -16.69 -14.44
N ARG A 63 -7.26 -15.91 -15.42
CA ARG A 63 -6.37 -15.19 -16.32
C ARG A 63 -5.39 -14.29 -15.56
N GLN A 64 -5.90 -13.58 -14.57
CA GLN A 64 -5.08 -12.66 -13.79
C GLN A 64 -4.10 -13.40 -12.88
N VAL A 65 -4.55 -14.49 -12.25
CA VAL A 65 -3.67 -15.32 -11.41
C VAL A 65 -2.52 -15.88 -12.24
N ARG A 66 -2.83 -16.40 -13.44
CA ARG A 66 -1.82 -16.96 -14.33
C ARG A 66 -0.79 -15.90 -14.74
N ALA A 67 -1.27 -14.69 -15.04
CA ALA A 67 -0.37 -13.60 -15.41
C ALA A 67 0.58 -13.25 -14.27
N MET A 68 0.06 -13.17 -13.06
CA MET A 68 0.89 -12.85 -11.89
C MET A 68 1.88 -13.95 -11.54
N LEU A 69 1.50 -15.22 -11.78
CA LEU A 69 2.39 -16.36 -11.55
C LEU A 69 3.61 -16.36 -12.47
N GLU A 70 3.54 -15.66 -13.62
CA GLU A 70 4.68 -15.55 -14.52
C GLU A 70 5.79 -14.69 -13.95
N SER A 71 5.50 -13.81 -13.00
CA SER A 71 6.51 -12.97 -12.38
C SER A 71 7.24 -13.71 -11.27
N GLN A 72 8.55 -13.49 -11.16
CA GLN A 72 9.33 -14.01 -10.04
C GLN A 72 9.11 -13.18 -8.78
N THR A 73 8.59 -11.95 -8.92
CA THR A 73 8.42 -11.02 -7.81
C THR A 73 7.08 -10.31 -7.90
N PRO A 74 5.95 -11.06 -7.76
CA PRO A 74 4.63 -10.42 -7.92
C PRO A 74 4.35 -9.29 -6.94
N ILE A 75 4.82 -9.38 -5.68
CA ILE A 75 4.63 -8.31 -4.70
C ILE A 75 5.47 -7.08 -5.06
N ALA A 76 6.73 -7.26 -5.43
CA ALA A 76 7.59 -6.15 -5.84
C ALA A 76 6.99 -5.43 -7.04
N ASP A 77 6.41 -6.18 -7.99
CA ASP A 77 5.75 -5.61 -9.16
C ASP A 77 4.54 -4.77 -8.76
N LEU A 78 3.73 -5.28 -7.82
CA LEU A 78 2.57 -4.55 -7.30
C LEU A 78 2.99 -3.26 -6.59
N TYR A 79 4.05 -3.34 -5.78
CA TYR A 79 4.55 -2.16 -5.07
C TYR A 79 5.03 -1.09 -6.05
N ARG A 80 5.76 -1.50 -7.10
CA ARG A 80 6.20 -0.57 -8.13
C ARG A 80 5.02 0.13 -8.80
N LYS A 81 3.96 -0.61 -9.11
CA LYS A 81 2.74 -0.03 -9.67
C LYS A 81 2.06 0.92 -8.69
N TRP A 82 2.06 0.55 -7.42
CA TRP A 82 1.46 1.38 -6.37
C TRP A 82 2.13 2.76 -6.31
N ILE A 83 3.46 2.80 -6.31
CA ILE A 83 4.18 4.07 -6.21
C ILE A 83 4.17 4.87 -7.51
N GLU A 84 3.90 4.23 -8.66
CA GLU A 84 3.75 4.92 -9.94
C GLU A 84 2.41 5.61 -10.06
N THR A 85 1.39 5.14 -9.36
CA THR A 85 0.09 5.80 -9.36
C THR A 85 0.17 7.07 -8.51
N GLU A 86 -0.67 8.06 -8.86
CA GLU A 86 -0.77 9.26 -8.05
C GLU A 86 -1.08 8.85 -6.62
N ASP A 87 -0.23 9.27 -5.67
CA ASP A 87 -0.24 8.74 -4.32
C ASP A 87 -1.41 9.31 -3.49
N PRO A 88 -2.54 8.59 -3.39
CA PRO A 88 -3.68 9.07 -2.60
C PRO A 88 -3.37 9.16 -1.11
N HIS A 89 -2.37 8.41 -0.64
CA HIS A 89 -1.96 8.45 0.75
C HIS A 89 -1.35 9.81 1.11
N MET A 90 -0.47 10.35 0.26
CA MET A 90 0.11 11.66 0.50
C MET A 90 -0.94 12.78 0.37
N GLN A 91 -1.89 12.62 -0.54
CA GLN A 91 -2.99 13.56 -0.66
C GLN A 91 -3.85 13.54 0.61
N ASP A 92 -4.16 12.36 1.12
CA ASP A 92 -4.94 12.20 2.36
C ASP A 92 -4.23 12.83 3.55
N ILE A 93 -2.90 12.67 3.63
CA ILE A 93 -2.09 13.29 4.68
C ILE A 93 -2.17 14.81 4.57
N GLY A 94 -2.00 15.35 3.36
CA GLY A 94 -2.08 16.79 3.13
C GLY A 94 -3.45 17.35 3.49
N ASP A 95 -4.52 16.69 3.08
CA ASP A 95 -5.88 17.08 3.39
C ASP A 95 -6.15 17.05 4.90
N THR A 96 -5.61 16.03 5.58
CA THR A 96 -5.76 15.90 7.03
C THR A 96 -5.05 17.04 7.75
N ILE A 97 -3.83 17.37 7.33
CA ILE A 97 -3.08 18.49 7.91
C ILE A 97 -3.84 19.80 7.73
N SER A 98 -4.32 20.03 6.51
CA SER A 98 -5.04 21.25 6.16
C SER A 98 -6.32 21.40 6.99
N ARG A 99 -7.12 20.33 7.04
CA ARG A 99 -8.38 20.33 7.78
C ARG A 99 -8.14 20.54 9.28
N HIS A 100 -7.20 19.79 9.85
CA HIS A 100 -6.89 19.89 11.28
C HIS A 100 -6.40 21.29 11.64
N SER A 101 -5.50 21.83 10.83
CA SER A 101 -4.94 23.16 11.11
C SER A 101 -6.00 24.25 11.02
N ASP A 102 -6.93 24.14 10.06
CA ASP A 102 -8.07 25.08 9.96
C ASP A 102 -8.98 24.99 11.19
N GLU A 103 -9.31 23.77 11.62
CA GLU A 103 -10.14 23.56 12.80
C GLU A 103 -9.48 24.15 14.06
N GLU A 104 -8.16 23.97 14.20
CA GLU A 104 -7.43 24.52 15.33
C GLU A 104 -7.35 26.05 15.28
N ALA A 105 -7.15 26.61 14.10
CA ALA A 105 -7.15 28.07 13.93
C ALA A 105 -8.50 28.66 14.34
N ASP A 106 -9.61 28.04 13.91
CA ASP A 106 -10.97 28.46 14.28
C ASP A 106 -11.17 28.35 15.78
N ARG A 107 -10.76 27.25 16.40
CA ARG A 107 -10.89 27.03 17.84
C ARG A 107 -10.13 28.11 18.63
N LEU A 108 -8.97 28.51 18.15
CA LEU A 108 -8.11 29.51 18.82
C LEU A 108 -8.46 30.95 18.44
N GLY A 109 -9.38 31.14 17.50
CA GLY A 109 -9.78 32.47 17.07
C GLY A 109 -8.74 33.21 16.25
N ILE A 110 -7.84 32.45 15.56
CA ILE A 110 -6.81 33.06 14.72
C ILE A 110 -7.41 33.39 13.36
N LYS A 111 -7.29 34.65 12.94
CA LYS A 111 -7.80 35.13 11.67
C LYS A 111 -6.75 35.13 10.59
N ASP A 112 -7.17 34.94 9.34
CA ASP A 112 -6.30 35.02 8.17
C ASP A 112 -5.81 36.48 8.01
N LYS A 113 -4.51 36.66 7.95
CA LYS A 113 -3.89 37.97 7.78
C LYS A 113 -4.30 38.70 6.49
N ARG A 114 -4.59 37.92 5.43
CA ARG A 114 -5.06 38.49 4.17
C ARG A 114 -6.43 39.12 4.33
N ARG A 115 -7.31 38.47 5.08
CA ARG A 115 -8.64 38.99 5.37
C ARG A 115 -8.55 40.28 6.18
N ASP A 116 -7.67 40.28 7.17
CA ASP A 116 -7.47 41.45 8.03
C ASP A 116 -6.96 42.66 7.22
N ARG A 117 -6.05 42.43 6.26
CA ARG A 117 -5.57 43.49 5.36
C ARG A 117 -6.68 44.02 4.48
N ASN A 118 -7.53 43.13 3.98
CA ASN A 118 -8.63 43.55 3.10
C ASN A 118 -9.78 44.17 3.87
N ALA A 119 -9.91 43.85 5.14
CA ALA A 119 -10.96 44.38 6.01
C ALA A 119 -10.61 45.75 6.53
N GLY A 120 -9.32 46.10 6.56
CA GLY A 120 -8.86 47.40 6.94
C GLY A 120 -8.83 48.34 5.73
#